data_ef9298ce77396883761368b1bf78eee6
#
_entry.id   ef9298ce77396883761368b1bf78eee6
#
_cell.length_a   1.000
_cell.length_b   1.000
_cell.length_c   1.000
_cell.angle_alpha   90.00
_cell.angle_beta   90.00
_cell.angle_gamma   90.00
#
_symmetry.space_group_name_H-M   'P 1'
#
loop_
_entity.id
_entity.type
_entity.pdbx_description
1 polymer ?
#
loop_
_entity_poly.entity_id
_entity_poly.type
_entity_poly.pdbx_seq_one_letter_code
_entity_poly.pdbx_strand_id
1 'polypeptide(L)'
;MVVITIFTIMTGVVLANLPQFRDKTFLDLTAQEVAITIRQAQVYGIGTKVAGNEFKSHGINLDLTADSKMLTLFADYDENNAYDSGENIEQLRINGAANFTELDTSVDSPCTPASSQCRLDIVFQRPYPEAQFKFNNGASMAGGNIKITLTSTKSTYAKEIEVWATGQIIVRTKS
;
A
#
# COMPACT_ATOMS: atom_id res chain seq x y z
N MET A 1 24.03 -10.03 45.68
CA MET A 1 22.90 -9.08 45.65
C MET A 1 23.07 -8.04 44.54
N VAL A 2 24.19 -7.28 44.47
CA VAL A 2 24.39 -6.21 43.46
C VAL A 2 24.27 -6.70 42.02
N VAL A 3 24.86 -7.86 41.68
CA VAL A 3 24.79 -8.41 40.29
C VAL A 3 23.35 -8.74 39.87
N ILE A 4 22.55 -9.31 40.78
CA ILE A 4 21.15 -9.64 40.51
C ILE A 4 20.34 -8.36 40.27
N THR A 5 20.59 -7.31 41.04
CA THR A 5 19.92 -6.02 40.90
C THR A 5 20.22 -5.38 39.53
N ILE A 6 21.48 -5.37 39.11
CA ILE A 6 21.88 -4.83 37.81
C ILE A 6 21.23 -5.63 36.66
N PHE A 7 21.23 -6.95 36.75
CA PHE A 7 20.62 -7.82 35.76
C PHE A 7 19.11 -7.58 35.65
N THR A 8 18.41 -7.45 36.78
CA THR A 8 16.97 -7.16 36.80
C THR A 8 16.64 -5.81 36.16
N ILE A 9 17.43 -4.76 36.45
CA ILE A 9 17.24 -3.43 35.88
C ILE A 9 17.48 -3.49 34.35
N MET A 10 18.57 -4.09 33.90
CA MET A 10 18.86 -4.22 32.46
C MET A 10 17.75 -4.98 31.73
N THR A 11 17.31 -6.11 32.28
CA THR A 11 16.21 -6.90 31.67
C THR A 11 14.91 -6.09 31.64
N GLY A 12 14.60 -5.34 32.71
CA GLY A 12 13.42 -4.48 32.78
C GLY A 12 13.41 -3.40 31.69
N VAL A 13 14.54 -2.74 31.43
CA VAL A 13 14.67 -1.71 30.40
C VAL A 13 14.48 -2.31 28.98
N VAL A 14 15.07 -3.48 28.72
CA VAL A 14 14.92 -4.17 27.43
C VAL A 14 13.46 -4.57 27.19
N LEU A 15 12.80 -5.16 28.17
CA LEU A 15 11.40 -5.59 28.07
C LEU A 15 10.43 -4.42 27.87
N ALA A 16 10.71 -3.26 28.50
CA ALA A 16 9.86 -2.07 28.34
C ALA A 16 9.88 -1.50 26.90
N ASN A 17 11.00 -1.61 26.19
CA ASN A 17 11.14 -1.09 24.82
C ASN A 17 10.75 -2.08 23.73
N LEU A 18 10.58 -3.35 24.06
CA LEU A 18 10.29 -4.42 23.10
C LEU A 18 8.99 -4.21 22.28
N PRO A 19 7.87 -3.73 22.87
CA PRO A 19 6.63 -3.51 22.12
C PRO A 19 6.78 -2.48 21.00
N GLN A 20 7.46 -1.36 21.26
CA GLN A 20 7.67 -0.31 20.25
C GLN A 20 8.55 -0.80 19.09
N PHE A 21 9.59 -1.56 19.41
CA PHE A 21 10.46 -2.16 18.40
C PHE A 21 9.69 -3.12 17.50
N ARG A 22 8.84 -3.97 18.07
CA ARG A 22 8.00 -4.91 17.33
C ARG A 22 7.01 -4.19 16.42
N ASP A 23 6.37 -3.14 16.88
CA ASP A 23 5.44 -2.35 16.08
C ASP A 23 6.12 -1.70 14.87
N LYS A 24 7.29 -1.12 15.08
CA LYS A 24 8.09 -0.51 14.00
C LYS A 24 8.49 -1.56 12.96
N THR A 25 9.03 -2.69 13.40
CA THR A 25 9.44 -3.76 12.49
C THR A 25 8.25 -4.32 11.73
N PHE A 26 7.10 -4.50 12.39
CA PHE A 26 5.88 -4.97 11.74
C PHE A 26 5.40 -4.00 10.66
N LEU A 27 5.40 -2.70 10.94
CA LEU A 27 5.01 -1.68 9.97
C LEU A 27 5.97 -1.63 8.77
N ASP A 28 7.28 -1.80 9.02
CA ASP A 28 8.29 -1.89 7.95
C ASP A 28 8.05 -3.09 7.03
N LEU A 29 7.79 -4.26 7.61
CA LEU A 29 7.50 -5.47 6.83
C LEU A 29 6.21 -5.33 6.03
N THR A 30 5.15 -4.78 6.64
CA THR A 30 3.87 -4.55 5.95
C THR A 30 4.02 -3.57 4.78
N ALA A 31 4.77 -2.49 4.97
CA ALA A 31 5.02 -1.53 3.89
C ALA A 31 5.81 -2.15 2.72
N GLN A 32 6.75 -3.05 3.03
CA GLN A 32 7.49 -3.81 2.02
C GLN A 32 6.58 -4.80 1.28
N GLU A 33 5.70 -5.49 1.98
CA GLU A 33 4.73 -6.42 1.41
C GLU A 33 3.78 -5.71 0.44
N VAL A 34 3.25 -4.54 0.82
CA VAL A 34 2.45 -3.69 -0.06
C VAL A 34 3.24 -3.27 -1.30
N ALA A 35 4.49 -2.82 -1.14
CA ALA A 35 5.33 -2.44 -2.27
C ALA A 35 5.62 -3.61 -3.22
N ILE A 36 5.79 -4.83 -2.69
CA ILE A 36 5.96 -6.04 -3.49
C ILE A 36 4.67 -6.35 -4.27
N THR A 37 3.50 -6.22 -3.65
CA THR A 37 2.21 -6.44 -4.34
C THR A 37 2.00 -5.44 -5.48
N ILE A 38 2.38 -4.16 -5.29
CA ILE A 38 2.33 -3.17 -6.36
C ILE A 38 3.30 -3.55 -7.51
N ARG A 39 4.50 -4.00 -7.18
CA ARG A 39 5.47 -4.50 -8.19
C ARG A 39 4.96 -5.74 -8.90
N GLN A 40 4.25 -6.62 -8.21
CA GLN A 40 3.61 -7.79 -8.80
C GLN A 40 2.58 -7.36 -9.87
N ALA A 41 1.72 -6.37 -9.55
CA ALA A 41 0.79 -5.78 -10.53
C ALA A 41 1.53 -5.21 -11.75
N GLN A 42 2.63 -4.49 -11.52
CA GLN A 42 3.47 -3.95 -12.58
C GLN A 42 4.04 -5.05 -13.47
N VAL A 43 4.62 -6.10 -12.88
CA VAL A 43 5.18 -7.22 -13.65
C VAL A 43 4.09 -7.96 -14.42
N TYR A 44 2.91 -8.13 -13.86
CA TYR A 44 1.79 -8.78 -14.55
C TYR A 44 1.23 -7.91 -15.68
N GLY A 45 1.10 -6.60 -15.46
CA GLY A 45 0.61 -5.66 -16.48
C GLY A 45 1.55 -5.52 -17.68
N ILE A 46 2.88 -5.51 -17.44
CA ILE A 46 3.89 -5.40 -18.52
C ILE A 46 4.17 -6.78 -19.14
N GLY A 47 4.09 -7.83 -18.35
CA GLY A 47 4.44 -9.19 -18.74
C GLY A 47 3.42 -9.84 -19.67
N THR A 48 3.62 -11.13 -19.88
CA THR A 48 2.74 -11.98 -20.70
C THR A 48 1.73 -12.76 -19.83
N LYS A 49 1.41 -12.26 -18.63
CA LYS A 49 0.42 -12.93 -17.81
C LYS A 49 -0.95 -12.79 -18.44
N VAL A 50 -1.55 -13.94 -18.71
CA VAL A 50 -2.89 -14.03 -19.32
C VAL A 50 -3.92 -14.00 -18.18
N ALA A 51 -4.91 -13.14 -18.31
CA ALA A 51 -6.11 -13.16 -17.48
C ALA A 51 -7.28 -13.65 -18.35
N GLY A 52 -7.80 -14.83 -18.02
CA GLY A 52 -8.70 -15.54 -18.94
C GLY A 52 -7.93 -16.04 -20.17
N ASN A 53 -8.37 -15.65 -21.36
CA ASN A 53 -7.74 -16.00 -22.65
C ASN A 53 -7.03 -14.80 -23.31
N GLU A 54 -6.97 -13.67 -22.64
CA GLU A 54 -6.42 -12.43 -23.20
C GLU A 54 -5.36 -11.82 -22.28
N PHE A 55 -4.51 -11.01 -22.89
CA PHE A 55 -3.53 -10.22 -22.16
C PHE A 55 -4.19 -8.92 -21.70
N LYS A 56 -4.48 -8.81 -20.43
CA LYS A 56 -5.12 -7.63 -19.84
C LYS A 56 -4.14 -6.79 -19.04
N SER A 57 -4.50 -5.54 -18.84
CA SER A 57 -3.84 -4.66 -17.88
C SER A 57 -4.04 -5.20 -16.47
N HIS A 58 -3.08 -4.95 -15.59
CA HIS A 58 -3.18 -5.37 -14.20
C HIS A 58 -2.96 -4.15 -13.30
N GLY A 59 -3.63 -4.15 -12.17
CA GLY A 59 -3.53 -3.04 -11.26
C GLY A 59 -3.74 -3.43 -9.81
N ILE A 60 -3.63 -2.44 -8.95
CA ILE A 60 -4.04 -2.53 -7.55
C ILE A 60 -5.17 -1.55 -7.27
N ASN A 61 -6.10 -1.97 -6.44
CA ASN A 61 -7.16 -1.14 -5.90
C ASN A 61 -6.99 -1.00 -4.40
N LEU A 62 -7.17 0.20 -3.91
CA LEU A 62 -7.18 0.53 -2.50
C LEU A 62 -8.37 1.45 -2.22
N ASP A 63 -9.36 0.96 -1.50
CA ASP A 63 -10.56 1.72 -1.10
C ASP A 63 -10.60 1.86 0.42
N LEU A 64 -10.15 3.02 0.93
CA LEU A 64 -10.08 3.29 2.36
C LEU A 64 -11.47 3.48 2.99
N THR A 65 -12.49 3.80 2.19
CA THR A 65 -13.86 3.97 2.70
C THR A 65 -14.55 2.63 2.88
N ALA A 66 -14.21 1.64 2.07
CA ALA A 66 -14.74 0.28 2.18
C ALA A 66 -13.98 -0.55 3.22
N ASP A 67 -12.65 -0.65 3.11
CA ASP A 67 -11.79 -1.36 4.07
C ASP A 67 -10.36 -0.79 4.05
N SER A 68 -10.01 -0.06 5.10
CA SER A 68 -8.66 0.53 5.28
C SER A 68 -7.55 -0.49 5.53
N LYS A 69 -7.82 -1.77 5.41
CA LYS A 69 -6.84 -2.87 5.58
C LYS A 69 -6.70 -3.76 4.36
N MET A 70 -7.41 -3.48 3.29
CA MET A 70 -7.42 -4.33 2.11
C MET A 70 -6.78 -3.66 0.92
N LEU A 71 -5.86 -4.37 0.27
CA LEU A 71 -5.29 -4.05 -1.04
C LEU A 71 -5.68 -5.16 -1.99
N THR A 72 -6.33 -4.83 -3.10
CA THR A 72 -6.77 -5.81 -4.10
C THR A 72 -5.89 -5.73 -5.34
N LEU A 73 -5.30 -6.84 -5.73
CA LEU A 73 -4.66 -7.02 -7.04
C LEU A 73 -5.72 -7.48 -8.03
N PHE A 74 -5.85 -6.82 -9.16
CA PHE A 74 -6.88 -7.11 -10.16
C PHE A 74 -6.36 -7.15 -11.60
N ALA A 75 -7.14 -7.78 -12.49
CA ALA A 75 -6.96 -7.69 -13.92
C ALA A 75 -8.12 -6.89 -14.52
N ASP A 76 -7.80 -5.83 -15.19
CA ASP A 76 -8.76 -4.92 -15.83
C ASP A 76 -9.30 -5.58 -17.11
N TYR A 77 -10.46 -6.26 -17.02
CA TYR A 77 -11.02 -7.02 -18.13
C TYR A 77 -11.72 -6.13 -19.16
N ASP A 78 -12.28 -5.02 -18.75
CA ASP A 78 -13.04 -4.10 -19.60
C ASP A 78 -12.22 -2.88 -20.06
N GLU A 79 -10.94 -2.80 -19.63
CA GLU A 79 -9.98 -1.76 -20.03
C GLU A 79 -10.42 -0.34 -19.63
N ASN A 80 -11.14 -0.23 -18.52
CA ASN A 80 -11.61 1.06 -17.99
C ASN A 80 -10.62 1.74 -17.03
N ASN A 81 -9.48 1.11 -16.74
CA ASN A 81 -8.44 1.53 -15.81
C ASN A 81 -8.95 1.71 -14.36
N ALA A 82 -9.91 0.90 -13.94
CA ALA A 82 -10.43 0.86 -12.59
C ALA A 82 -10.70 -0.59 -12.17
N TYR A 83 -10.79 -0.82 -10.89
CA TYR A 83 -11.21 -2.12 -10.36
C TYR A 83 -12.74 -2.21 -10.36
N ASP A 84 -13.27 -3.27 -10.93
CA ASP A 84 -14.68 -3.63 -10.85
C ASP A 84 -14.90 -4.99 -10.17
N SER A 85 -16.13 -5.19 -9.69
CA SER A 85 -16.47 -6.44 -9.00
C SER A 85 -16.33 -7.64 -9.93
N GLY A 86 -15.49 -8.60 -9.54
CA GLY A 86 -15.20 -9.79 -10.34
C GLY A 86 -13.81 -9.82 -10.99
N GLU A 87 -13.08 -8.72 -10.94
CA GLU A 87 -11.75 -8.58 -11.53
C GLU A 87 -10.59 -8.93 -10.57
N ASN A 88 -10.92 -9.23 -9.32
CA ASN A 88 -9.91 -9.53 -8.32
C ASN A 88 -9.14 -10.82 -8.62
N ILE A 89 -7.81 -10.74 -8.57
CA ILE A 89 -6.91 -11.90 -8.65
C ILE A 89 -6.48 -12.33 -7.26
N GLU A 90 -6.09 -11.37 -6.43
CA GLU A 90 -5.54 -11.59 -5.10
C GLU A 90 -5.92 -10.43 -4.18
N GLN A 91 -6.11 -10.73 -2.92
CA GLN A 91 -6.38 -9.72 -1.89
C GLN A 91 -5.35 -9.85 -0.78
N LEU A 92 -4.59 -8.77 -0.58
CA LEU A 92 -3.70 -8.63 0.56
C LEU A 92 -4.43 -7.91 1.69
N ARG A 93 -4.70 -8.63 2.76
CA ARG A 93 -5.27 -8.05 3.98
C ARG A 93 -4.17 -7.79 5.00
N ILE A 94 -4.02 -6.52 5.39
CA ILE A 94 -3.09 -6.15 6.45
C ILE A 94 -3.62 -6.68 7.78
N ASN A 95 -2.84 -7.55 8.41
CA ASN A 95 -3.13 -8.08 9.74
C ASN A 95 -2.49 -7.20 10.82
N GLY A 96 -3.03 -7.30 12.06
CA GLY A 96 -2.44 -6.63 13.23
C GLY A 96 -2.81 -5.15 13.33
N ALA A 97 -1.85 -4.36 13.82
CA ALA A 97 -2.06 -2.97 14.22
C ALA A 97 -1.84 -1.93 13.11
N ALA A 98 -1.50 -2.34 11.89
CA ALA A 98 -1.32 -1.41 10.78
C ALA A 98 -2.62 -1.18 10.01
N ASN A 99 -2.80 0.04 9.50
CA ASN A 99 -3.90 0.44 8.63
C ASN A 99 -3.38 1.39 7.56
N PHE A 100 -4.02 1.40 6.40
CA PHE A 100 -3.92 2.52 5.48
C PHE A 100 -4.72 3.70 6.03
N THR A 101 -4.10 4.87 6.13
CA THR A 101 -4.72 6.04 6.79
C THR A 101 -4.89 7.22 5.88
N GLU A 102 -4.16 7.30 4.81
CA GLU A 102 -4.19 8.45 3.92
C GLU A 102 -3.71 8.05 2.52
N LEU A 103 -4.40 8.57 1.52
CA LEU A 103 -3.95 8.59 0.13
C LEU A 103 -3.74 10.04 -0.26
N ASP A 104 -2.55 10.36 -0.70
CA ASP A 104 -2.16 11.70 -1.14
C ASP A 104 -1.68 11.64 -2.59
N THR A 105 -2.04 12.63 -3.36
CA THR A 105 -1.63 12.76 -4.76
C THR A 105 -0.94 14.10 -4.97
N SER A 106 -0.07 14.18 -5.95
CA SER A 106 0.59 15.44 -6.29
C SER A 106 -0.36 16.51 -6.87
N VAL A 107 -1.62 16.17 -7.13
CA VAL A 107 -2.59 17.00 -7.84
C VAL A 107 -3.83 17.29 -7.02
N ASP A 108 -4.33 16.32 -6.25
CA ASP A 108 -5.55 16.44 -5.46
C ASP A 108 -5.25 16.52 -3.96
N SER A 109 -6.24 16.98 -3.20
CA SER A 109 -6.14 16.98 -1.74
C SER A 109 -6.10 15.55 -1.20
N PRO A 110 -5.30 15.31 -0.15
CA PRO A 110 -5.24 13.99 0.47
C PRO A 110 -6.60 13.55 1.01
N CYS A 111 -6.89 12.27 0.90
CA CYS A 111 -8.09 11.68 1.47
C CYS A 111 -7.78 10.63 2.54
N THR A 112 -8.73 10.42 3.44
CA THR A 112 -8.64 9.50 4.58
C THR A 112 -9.86 8.59 4.61
N PRO A 113 -9.86 7.52 5.43
CA PRO A 113 -11.05 6.67 5.60
C PRO A 113 -12.31 7.41 6.05
N ALA A 114 -12.17 8.59 6.64
CA ALA A 114 -13.30 9.45 7.06
C ALA A 114 -13.86 10.32 5.93
N SER A 115 -13.19 10.36 4.77
CA SER A 115 -13.66 11.08 3.60
C SER A 115 -14.87 10.38 2.98
N SER A 116 -15.72 11.11 2.25
CA SER A 116 -16.88 10.53 1.57
C SER A 116 -16.50 9.54 0.48
N GLN A 117 -15.34 9.73 -0.13
CA GLN A 117 -14.70 8.85 -1.09
C GLN A 117 -13.19 8.90 -0.88
N CYS A 118 -12.54 7.74 -0.85
CA CYS A 118 -11.10 7.63 -0.78
C CYS A 118 -10.66 6.31 -1.43
N ARG A 119 -10.70 6.31 -2.74
CA ARG A 119 -10.36 5.14 -3.57
C ARG A 119 -9.25 5.49 -4.54
N LEU A 120 -8.32 4.59 -4.69
CA LEU A 120 -7.20 4.66 -5.60
C LEU A 120 -7.12 3.37 -6.41
N ASP A 121 -7.08 3.50 -7.73
CA ASP A 121 -6.72 2.45 -8.67
C ASP A 121 -5.38 2.83 -9.33
N ILE A 122 -4.42 1.91 -9.33
CA ILE A 122 -3.14 2.04 -10.03
C ILE A 122 -3.08 0.92 -11.05
N VAL A 123 -3.03 1.25 -12.33
CA VAL A 123 -3.03 0.29 -13.43
C VAL A 123 -1.73 0.39 -14.21
N PHE A 124 -1.18 -0.77 -14.57
CA PHE A 124 -0.02 -0.92 -15.41
C PHE A 124 -0.42 -1.60 -16.72
N GLN A 125 -0.09 -0.95 -17.83
CA GLN A 125 -0.46 -1.41 -19.17
C GLN A 125 0.76 -1.54 -20.07
N ARG A 126 0.79 -2.60 -20.87
CA ARG A 126 1.85 -2.79 -21.87
C ARG A 126 1.81 -1.73 -22.96
N PRO A 127 2.94 -1.44 -23.58
CA PRO A 127 4.29 -2.01 -23.38
C PRO A 127 5.13 -1.27 -22.32
N TYR A 128 4.59 -0.24 -21.69
CA TYR A 128 5.35 0.68 -20.84
C TYR A 128 5.16 0.37 -19.36
N PRO A 129 6.19 0.54 -18.52
CA PRO A 129 6.11 0.35 -17.06
C PRO A 129 5.40 1.51 -16.35
N GLU A 130 4.84 2.45 -17.08
CA GLU A 130 4.16 3.63 -16.57
C GLU A 130 2.90 3.24 -15.81
N ALA A 131 2.71 3.89 -14.65
CA ALA A 131 1.52 3.74 -13.84
C ALA A 131 0.45 4.75 -14.27
N GLN A 132 -0.76 4.27 -14.47
CA GLN A 132 -1.95 5.11 -14.65
C GLN A 132 -2.70 5.13 -13.32
N PHE A 133 -3.01 6.32 -12.85
CA PHE A 133 -3.70 6.51 -11.58
C PHE A 133 -5.13 6.96 -11.81
N LYS A 134 -6.07 6.36 -11.09
CA LYS A 134 -7.46 6.81 -11.04
C LYS A 134 -7.85 7.01 -9.58
N PHE A 135 -8.20 8.24 -9.24
CA PHE A 135 -8.49 8.64 -7.88
C PHE A 135 -9.97 9.01 -7.75
N ASN A 136 -10.66 8.45 -6.74
CA ASN A 136 -12.06 8.71 -6.44
C ASN A 136 -13.02 8.58 -7.66
N ASN A 137 -12.80 7.57 -8.53
CA ASN A 137 -13.55 7.40 -9.78
C ASN A 137 -13.51 8.61 -10.74
N GLY A 138 -12.55 9.50 -10.53
CA GLY A 138 -12.30 10.65 -11.40
C GLY A 138 -11.61 10.26 -12.72
N ALA A 139 -11.16 11.26 -13.44
CA ALA A 139 -10.34 11.05 -14.64
C ALA A 139 -8.99 10.40 -14.27
N SER A 140 -8.46 9.57 -15.17
CA SER A 140 -7.11 9.04 -15.01
C SER A 140 -6.09 10.16 -15.02
N MET A 141 -5.20 10.18 -14.03
CA MET A 141 -4.09 11.12 -13.97
C MET A 141 -2.88 10.55 -14.71
N ALA A 142 -2.42 11.27 -15.70
CA ALA A 142 -1.16 10.99 -16.36
C ALA A 142 -0.06 11.87 -15.75
N GLY A 143 0.86 11.27 -15.04
CA GLY A 143 1.99 11.94 -14.41
C GLY A 143 1.84 12.16 -12.90
N GLY A 144 2.91 12.65 -12.28
CA GLY A 144 2.97 12.85 -10.83
C GLY A 144 3.32 11.59 -10.04
N ASN A 145 2.98 11.62 -8.78
CA ASN A 145 3.17 10.51 -7.84
C ASN A 145 1.97 10.40 -6.90
N ILE A 146 1.79 9.21 -6.37
CA ILE A 146 0.82 8.92 -5.31
C ILE A 146 1.56 8.43 -4.09
N LYS A 147 1.09 8.84 -2.93
CA LYS A 147 1.61 8.43 -1.63
C LYS A 147 0.53 7.71 -0.86
N ILE A 148 0.85 6.51 -0.44
CA ILE A 148 0.00 5.64 0.37
C ILE A 148 0.60 5.62 1.77
N THR A 149 -0.11 6.15 2.75
CA THR A 149 0.35 6.20 4.14
C THR A 149 -0.18 5.02 4.92
N LEU A 150 0.73 4.28 5.56
CA LEU A 150 0.43 3.26 6.57
C LEU A 150 0.81 3.77 7.95
N THR A 151 -0.08 3.59 8.92
CA THR A 151 0.20 3.90 10.33
C THR A 151 -0.04 2.70 11.22
N SER A 152 0.63 2.67 12.37
CA SER A 152 0.31 1.74 13.44
C SER A 152 -0.77 2.33 14.35
N THR A 153 -1.73 1.51 14.77
CA THR A 153 -2.72 1.92 15.78
C THR A 153 -2.16 1.96 17.20
N LYS A 154 -0.94 1.48 17.40
CA LYS A 154 -0.29 1.36 18.72
C LYS A 154 0.87 2.32 18.93
N SER A 155 1.35 2.96 17.88
CA SER A 155 2.49 3.86 17.91
C SER A 155 2.31 5.00 16.92
N THR A 156 3.11 6.06 17.08
CA THR A 156 3.12 7.22 16.18
C THR A 156 3.92 6.98 14.89
N TYR A 157 4.43 5.77 14.67
CA TYR A 157 5.18 5.45 13.47
C TYR A 157 4.28 5.37 12.25
N ALA A 158 4.75 5.97 11.16
CA ALA A 158 4.10 5.93 9.86
C ALA A 158 5.11 5.59 8.76
N LYS A 159 4.65 4.85 7.76
CA LYS A 159 5.39 4.57 6.53
C LYS A 159 4.60 5.12 5.34
N GLU A 160 5.34 5.57 4.36
CA GLU A 160 4.81 6.11 3.12
C GLU A 160 5.35 5.27 1.96
N ILE A 161 4.45 4.80 1.12
CA ILE A 161 4.77 4.12 -0.12
C ILE A 161 4.44 5.09 -1.24
N GLU A 162 5.46 5.50 -1.95
CA GLU A 162 5.35 6.46 -3.04
C GLU A 162 5.45 5.71 -4.37
N VAL A 163 4.44 5.88 -5.22
CA VAL A 163 4.38 5.31 -6.56
C VAL A 163 4.38 6.45 -7.57
N TRP A 164 5.37 6.46 -8.43
CA TRP A 164 5.51 7.44 -9.50
C TRP A 164 4.86 6.97 -10.80
N ALA A 165 4.36 7.89 -11.59
CA ALA A 165 3.83 7.59 -12.94
C ALA A 165 4.84 6.87 -13.82
N THR A 166 6.14 7.08 -13.60
CA THR A 166 7.23 6.36 -14.27
C THR A 166 7.32 4.87 -13.90
N GLY A 167 6.49 4.40 -12.96
CA GLY A 167 6.53 3.04 -12.42
C GLY A 167 7.54 2.83 -11.29
N GLN A 168 8.21 3.88 -10.80
CA GLN A 168 9.09 3.78 -9.64
C GLN A 168 8.29 3.66 -8.35
N ILE A 169 8.68 2.72 -7.48
CA ILE A 169 8.04 2.46 -6.19
C ILE A 169 9.09 2.62 -5.10
N ILE A 170 8.82 3.48 -4.10
CA ILE A 170 9.72 3.81 -3.00
C ILE A 170 8.98 3.65 -1.68
N VAL A 171 9.63 3.07 -0.68
CA VAL A 171 9.12 3.01 0.71
C VAL A 171 9.96 3.95 1.57
N ARG A 172 9.30 4.86 2.29
CA ARG A 172 9.94 5.84 3.17
C ARG A 172 9.31 5.85 4.55
N THR A 173 10.03 6.39 5.54
CA THR A 173 9.42 6.74 6.83
C THR A 173 8.76 8.11 6.67
N LYS A 174 7.50 8.23 7.05
CA LYS A 174 6.81 9.53 7.10
C LYS A 174 7.40 10.32 8.27
N SER A 175 7.94 11.48 7.98
CA SER A 175 8.50 12.41 8.98
C SER A 175 7.44 13.39 9.48
#